data_76deed3391d3535928aa34077d1225bb
#
_entry.id   76deed3391d3535928aa34077d1225bb
#
_cell.length_a   1.000
_cell.length_b   1.000
_cell.length_c   1.000
_cell.angle_alpha   90.00
_cell.angle_beta   90.00
_cell.angle_gamma   90.00
#
_symmetry.space_group_name_H-M   'P 1'
#
loop_
_entity.id
_entity.type
_entity.pdbx_description
1 polymer ?
#
loop_
_entity_poly.entity_id
_entity_poly.type
_entity_poly.pdbx_seq_one_letter_code
_entity_poly.pdbx_strand_id
1 'polypeptide(L)'
;MAFHHSTSTVSTLLVAGVTLLSVTAFGQAGRSVSTSADMLVYLGTYTGEKSKGVYVSRLDLASRALTRPELAGETASPSFLAVHPSQNFLYAINEIGNFQGKASGSVSAFRIDRNTGQLTALNQQPSVGPGPAHLVVDKAGRNVLVANYGGGSVAVVPIGPDGTLKPPSAFIQHSGSSVDLQRQKGPHAHSINLDPANRFAYAADLGLDKVLVYRFDADKGSLVANDPPFAQVAAGAGPRHFAIHPNGFAYVINEMNMTVTAFRRDVERGSLTELQTISTLPPGQGVSPGFSTADVQVHPSGRFLYGSNRGHDSIVVFAIDQNSGRLTYVENRPTQGSTPRGFGIDPSGSYLLAANQRSDSVVVLRIDKQTGRLTPTGHTIEVGAPVCVKFVERRNR
;
A
#
# COMPACT_ATOMS: atom_id res chain seq x y z
N MET A 1 60.33 -10.14 -61.75
CA MET A 1 59.53 -10.36 -62.97
C MET A 1 58.23 -9.58 -62.72
N ALA A 2 58.12 -8.29 -63.11
CA ALA A 2 57.64 -7.82 -64.42
C ALA A 2 56.24 -8.39 -64.70
N PHE A 3 55.18 -7.60 -64.73
CA PHE A 3 54.86 -6.66 -65.80
C PHE A 3 53.74 -5.69 -65.38
N HIS A 4 53.89 -4.48 -65.79
CA HIS A 4 52.91 -3.40 -65.93
C HIS A 4 51.70 -3.78 -66.77
N HIS A 5 50.52 -3.15 -66.50
CA HIS A 5 49.82 -2.42 -67.57
C HIS A 5 48.89 -1.34 -67.00
N SER A 6 49.17 -0.14 -67.47
CA SER A 6 48.42 1.09 -67.41
C SER A 6 47.35 1.13 -68.48
N THR A 7 46.17 1.65 -68.23
CA THR A 7 45.38 2.38 -69.23
C THR A 7 44.55 3.50 -68.62
N SER A 8 44.65 4.56 -69.28
CA SER A 8 44.18 5.94 -68.99
C SER A 8 42.73 6.16 -69.45
N THR A 9 42.17 7.23 -68.80
CA THR A 9 41.27 8.28 -69.34
C THR A 9 39.86 7.91 -69.77
N VAL A 10 38.89 8.67 -69.27
CA VAL A 10 38.30 9.87 -69.93
C VAL A 10 37.39 10.59 -68.95
N SER A 11 37.64 11.91 -68.78
CA SER A 11 36.76 12.87 -68.12
C SER A 11 35.57 13.25 -68.98
N THR A 12 34.36 13.22 -68.38
CA THR A 12 33.22 13.90 -68.98
C THR A 12 32.56 14.76 -67.91
N LEU A 13 32.69 16.06 -68.05
CA LEU A 13 31.94 17.06 -67.28
C LEU A 13 30.48 17.04 -67.67
N LEU A 14 29.60 16.84 -66.73
CA LEU A 14 28.17 17.19 -66.86
C LEU A 14 27.83 18.28 -65.84
N VAL A 15 27.52 19.45 -66.35
CA VAL A 15 26.95 20.59 -65.61
C VAL A 15 25.47 20.27 -65.44
N ALA A 16 25.03 20.06 -64.21
CA ALA A 16 23.61 19.99 -63.85
C ALA A 16 23.26 21.15 -62.94
N GLY A 17 22.32 21.95 -63.44
CA GLY A 17 21.81 23.14 -62.75
C GLY A 17 21.10 22.82 -61.44
N VAL A 18 21.43 23.54 -60.42
CA VAL A 18 20.79 23.50 -59.10
C VAL A 18 19.58 24.45 -59.13
N THR A 19 18.36 23.88 -59.18
CA THR A 19 17.15 24.64 -58.92
C THR A 19 16.88 24.58 -57.41
N LEU A 20 17.05 25.70 -56.71
CA LEU A 20 16.63 25.85 -55.32
C LEU A 20 15.10 25.90 -55.25
N LEU A 21 14.51 24.83 -54.75
CA LEU A 21 13.12 24.83 -54.21
C LEU A 21 13.19 25.19 -52.74
N SER A 22 12.74 26.40 -52.40
CA SER A 22 12.50 26.85 -51.02
C SER A 22 11.25 26.12 -50.46
N VAL A 23 11.48 25.08 -49.61
CA VAL A 23 10.44 24.48 -48.83
C VAL A 23 10.27 25.29 -47.55
N THR A 24 9.20 26.09 -47.50
CA THR A 24 8.73 26.70 -46.23
C THR A 24 8.16 25.62 -45.35
N ALA A 25 8.94 25.19 -44.36
CA ALA A 25 8.48 24.30 -43.29
C ALA A 25 7.53 25.10 -42.37
N PHE A 26 6.21 24.88 -42.48
CA PHE A 26 5.28 25.26 -41.45
C PHE A 26 5.57 24.36 -40.22
N GLY A 27 6.23 24.95 -39.21
CA GLY A 27 6.40 24.35 -37.91
C GLY A 27 5.05 24.22 -37.23
N GLN A 28 4.42 23.03 -37.27
CA GLN A 28 3.41 22.66 -36.30
C GLN A 28 4.10 22.57 -34.95
N ALA A 29 3.89 23.60 -34.12
CA ALA A 29 4.16 23.50 -32.69
C ALA A 29 3.25 22.42 -32.12
N GLY A 30 3.77 21.19 -32.06
CA GLY A 30 3.15 20.10 -31.31
C GLY A 30 3.01 20.55 -29.87
N ARG A 31 1.81 20.96 -29.46
CA ARG A 31 1.45 21.02 -28.04
C ARG A 31 1.69 19.60 -27.49
N SER A 32 2.79 19.41 -26.79
CA SER A 32 2.95 18.30 -25.88
C SER A 32 1.88 18.50 -24.79
N VAL A 33 0.76 17.83 -24.94
CA VAL A 33 -0.18 17.65 -23.85
C VAL A 33 0.55 16.80 -22.84
N SER A 34 1.22 17.46 -21.89
CA SER A 34 1.65 16.82 -20.65
C SER A 34 0.37 16.38 -19.95
N THR A 35 -0.03 15.12 -20.17
CA THR A 35 -1.05 14.47 -19.36
C THR A 35 -0.43 14.25 -17.98
N SER A 36 -0.47 15.29 -17.12
CA SER A 36 -0.35 15.04 -15.69
C SER A 36 -1.56 14.18 -15.33
N ALA A 37 -1.32 12.90 -15.10
CA ALA A 37 -2.38 11.97 -14.77
C ALA A 37 -2.90 12.33 -13.37
N ASP A 38 -4.08 12.95 -13.29
CA ASP A 38 -4.77 13.15 -12.03
C ASP A 38 -5.04 11.80 -11.39
N MET A 39 -4.78 11.70 -10.08
CA MET A 39 -5.07 10.51 -9.31
C MET A 39 -6.35 10.69 -8.49
N LEU A 40 -7.21 9.68 -8.52
CA LEU A 40 -8.26 9.54 -7.53
C LEU A 40 -7.64 9.01 -6.24
N VAL A 41 -7.94 9.66 -5.12
CA VAL A 41 -7.45 9.31 -3.80
C VAL A 41 -8.63 8.87 -2.96
N TYR A 42 -8.76 7.57 -2.71
CA TYR A 42 -9.78 7.02 -1.84
C TYR A 42 -9.31 7.01 -0.39
N LEU A 43 -10.18 7.49 0.50
CA LEU A 43 -9.93 7.62 1.92
C LEU A 43 -10.88 6.68 2.66
N GLY A 44 -10.31 5.69 3.35
CA GLY A 44 -11.01 4.86 4.31
C GLY A 44 -11.09 5.54 5.66
N THR A 45 -12.22 5.40 6.35
CA THR A 45 -12.50 6.14 7.58
C THR A 45 -13.14 5.24 8.65
N TYR A 46 -13.14 5.69 9.90
CA TYR A 46 -14.13 5.24 10.86
C TYR A 46 -15.39 6.10 10.74
N THR A 47 -16.55 5.44 10.65
CA THR A 47 -17.82 6.15 10.55
C THR A 47 -18.29 6.68 11.90
N GLY A 48 -19.01 7.79 11.89
CA GLY A 48 -19.54 8.51 13.04
C GLY A 48 -20.18 9.82 12.60
N GLU A 49 -20.23 10.79 13.47
CA GLU A 49 -20.84 12.09 13.16
C GLU A 49 -20.21 12.79 11.94
N LYS A 50 -18.87 12.65 11.76
CA LYS A 50 -18.10 13.33 10.70
C LYS A 50 -17.83 12.47 9.46
N SER A 51 -18.17 11.19 9.48
CA SER A 51 -17.96 10.31 8.34
C SER A 51 -19.06 9.27 8.18
N LYS A 52 -19.42 8.99 6.91
CA LYS A 52 -20.44 8.01 6.53
C LYS A 52 -19.90 6.84 5.70
N GLY A 53 -18.61 6.83 5.38
CA GLY A 53 -18.08 5.77 4.53
C GLY A 53 -16.75 6.08 3.86
N VAL A 54 -16.59 5.66 2.61
CA VAL A 54 -15.41 5.92 1.79
C VAL A 54 -15.53 7.29 1.13
N TYR A 55 -14.48 8.10 1.23
CA TYR A 55 -14.39 9.40 0.56
C TYR A 55 -13.42 9.34 -0.62
N VAL A 56 -13.61 10.23 -1.60
CA VAL A 56 -12.69 10.43 -2.71
C VAL A 56 -12.28 11.89 -2.82
N SER A 57 -10.99 12.11 -3.08
CA SER A 57 -10.38 13.39 -3.46
C SER A 57 -9.61 13.19 -4.77
N ARG A 58 -9.20 14.26 -5.42
CA ARG A 58 -8.32 14.21 -6.59
C ARG A 58 -7.00 14.85 -6.25
N LEU A 59 -5.91 14.14 -6.54
CA LEU A 59 -4.56 14.67 -6.44
C LEU A 59 -4.11 15.13 -7.83
N ASP A 60 -3.93 16.42 -7.99
CA ASP A 60 -3.22 17.00 -9.13
C ASP A 60 -1.71 16.93 -8.86
N LEU A 61 -1.01 16.10 -9.62
CA LEU A 61 0.43 15.88 -9.44
C LEU A 61 1.27 17.11 -9.83
N ALA A 62 0.75 18.04 -10.62
CA ALA A 62 1.46 19.26 -11.01
C ALA A 62 1.36 20.35 -9.93
N SER A 63 0.13 20.66 -9.49
CA SER A 63 -0.12 21.66 -8.43
C SER A 63 0.09 21.11 -7.02
N ARG A 64 0.13 19.78 -6.86
CA ARG A 64 0.24 19.07 -5.57
C ARG A 64 -1.02 19.20 -4.70
N ALA A 65 -2.08 19.78 -5.24
CA ALA A 65 -3.31 20.04 -4.52
C ALA A 65 -4.21 18.81 -4.48
N LEU A 66 -4.85 18.59 -3.32
CA LEU A 66 -5.99 17.72 -3.17
C LEU A 66 -7.28 18.54 -3.30
N THR A 67 -8.25 18.03 -4.05
CA THR A 67 -9.60 18.62 -4.02
C THR A 67 -10.28 18.35 -2.70
N ARG A 68 -11.33 19.12 -2.37
CA ARG A 68 -12.21 18.82 -1.24
C ARG A 68 -12.71 17.38 -1.35
N PRO A 69 -12.66 16.58 -0.26
CA PRO A 69 -13.17 15.21 -0.27
C PRO A 69 -14.69 15.17 -0.48
N GLU A 70 -15.15 14.24 -1.29
CA GLU A 70 -16.56 13.97 -1.51
C GLU A 70 -16.86 12.53 -1.03
N LEU A 71 -18.06 12.30 -0.50
CA LEU A 71 -18.50 10.95 -0.15
C LEU A 71 -18.61 10.13 -1.45
N ALA A 72 -17.77 9.10 -1.57
CA ALA A 72 -17.77 8.23 -2.75
C ALA A 72 -18.73 7.05 -2.61
N GLY A 73 -18.86 6.49 -1.39
CA GLY A 73 -19.77 5.39 -1.11
C GLY A 73 -20.02 5.22 0.38
N GLU A 74 -21.27 5.02 0.77
CA GLU A 74 -21.67 4.79 2.15
C GLU A 74 -21.41 3.34 2.55
N THR A 75 -20.77 3.14 3.69
CA THR A 75 -20.59 1.84 4.34
C THR A 75 -20.04 2.02 5.76
N ALA A 76 -20.30 1.09 6.66
CA ALA A 76 -19.90 1.20 8.06
C ALA A 76 -18.39 0.96 8.24
N SER A 77 -17.71 1.90 8.87
CA SER A 77 -16.28 1.81 9.28
C SER A 77 -15.37 1.14 8.23
N PRO A 78 -15.25 1.69 6.99
CA PRO A 78 -14.35 1.17 5.97
C PRO A 78 -12.90 1.55 6.31
N SER A 79 -12.38 0.98 7.40
CA SER A 79 -11.10 1.39 7.98
C SER A 79 -9.88 0.95 7.15
N PHE A 80 -10.03 -0.02 6.24
CA PHE A 80 -9.00 -0.37 5.27
C PHE A 80 -9.61 -0.68 3.89
N LEU A 81 -8.89 -0.29 2.84
CA LEU A 81 -9.32 -0.39 1.45
C LEU A 81 -8.30 -1.18 0.63
N ALA A 82 -8.76 -1.92 -0.37
CA ALA A 82 -7.93 -2.52 -1.40
C ALA A 82 -8.53 -2.26 -2.78
N VAL A 83 -7.68 -1.82 -3.72
CA VAL A 83 -8.06 -1.63 -5.11
C VAL A 83 -7.78 -2.90 -5.89
N HIS A 84 -8.73 -3.33 -6.69
CA HIS A 84 -8.56 -4.44 -7.61
C HIS A 84 -7.46 -4.13 -8.65
N PRO A 85 -6.65 -5.11 -9.11
CA PRO A 85 -5.60 -4.88 -10.10
C PRO A 85 -6.08 -4.21 -11.41
N SER A 86 -7.34 -4.43 -11.82
CA SER A 86 -7.95 -3.74 -12.98
C SER A 86 -8.29 -2.28 -12.73
N GLN A 87 -8.22 -1.82 -11.46
CA GLN A 87 -8.66 -0.50 -11.01
C GLN A 87 -10.15 -0.17 -11.29
N ASN A 88 -10.97 -1.18 -11.57
CA ASN A 88 -12.41 -1.01 -11.79
C ASN A 88 -13.25 -1.29 -10.54
N PHE A 89 -12.63 -1.91 -9.51
CA PHE A 89 -13.31 -2.26 -8.27
C PHE A 89 -12.48 -1.87 -7.04
N LEU A 90 -13.19 -1.57 -5.97
CA LEU A 90 -12.63 -1.29 -4.66
C LEU A 90 -13.32 -2.18 -3.63
N TYR A 91 -12.53 -2.74 -2.72
CA TYR A 91 -13.02 -3.52 -1.60
C TYR A 91 -12.66 -2.81 -0.31
N ALA A 92 -13.60 -2.79 0.63
CA ALA A 92 -13.42 -2.20 1.95
C ALA A 92 -13.77 -3.23 3.02
N ILE A 93 -12.94 -3.39 4.05
CA ILE A 93 -13.41 -4.03 5.27
C ILE A 93 -14.45 -3.13 5.94
N ASN A 94 -15.38 -3.75 6.65
CA ASN A 94 -16.21 -3.07 7.63
C ASN A 94 -15.74 -3.53 9.01
N GLU A 95 -14.99 -2.68 9.70
CA GLU A 95 -14.42 -2.97 11.03
C GLU A 95 -15.51 -2.90 12.10
N ILE A 96 -16.38 -3.90 12.10
CA ILE A 96 -17.51 -4.08 13.03
C ILE A 96 -17.45 -5.45 13.70
N GLY A 97 -18.12 -5.59 14.83
CA GLY A 97 -18.15 -6.84 15.59
C GLY A 97 -19.33 -7.74 15.28
N ASN A 98 -20.36 -7.20 14.62
CA ASN A 98 -21.60 -7.92 14.30
C ASN A 98 -22.02 -7.63 12.87
N PHE A 99 -22.15 -8.66 12.05
CA PHE A 99 -22.69 -8.59 10.70
C PHE A 99 -23.82 -9.59 10.54
N GLN A 100 -25.04 -9.09 10.25
CA GLN A 100 -26.24 -9.90 10.09
C GLN A 100 -26.52 -10.84 11.28
N GLY A 101 -26.31 -10.35 12.50
CA GLY A 101 -26.57 -11.11 13.73
C GLY A 101 -25.47 -12.12 14.11
N LYS A 102 -24.35 -12.17 13.38
CA LYS A 102 -23.23 -13.08 13.66
C LYS A 102 -22.02 -12.29 14.18
N ALA A 103 -21.20 -12.92 15.01
CA ALA A 103 -19.90 -12.38 15.47
C ALA A 103 -18.89 -12.33 14.30
N SER A 104 -19.04 -11.35 13.42
CA SER A 104 -18.26 -11.16 12.21
C SER A 104 -18.25 -9.67 11.85
N GLY A 105 -17.18 -9.21 11.21
CA GLY A 105 -17.24 -8.04 10.35
C GLY A 105 -17.68 -8.41 8.95
N SER A 106 -17.46 -7.50 7.98
CA SER A 106 -17.78 -7.76 6.57
C SER A 106 -16.76 -7.15 5.63
N VAL A 107 -16.86 -7.54 4.37
CA VAL A 107 -16.17 -6.91 3.24
C VAL A 107 -17.22 -6.39 2.29
N SER A 108 -17.12 -5.11 1.93
CA SER A 108 -17.96 -4.45 0.93
C SER A 108 -17.24 -4.38 -0.41
N ALA A 109 -17.94 -4.70 -1.49
CA ALA A 109 -17.46 -4.56 -2.87
C ALA A 109 -18.12 -3.37 -3.55
N PHE A 110 -17.31 -2.59 -4.28
CA PHE A 110 -17.76 -1.43 -5.04
C PHE A 110 -17.19 -1.45 -6.46
N ARG A 111 -17.97 -0.96 -7.42
CA ARG A 111 -17.49 -0.58 -8.75
C ARG A 111 -17.03 0.88 -8.71
N ILE A 112 -15.90 1.16 -9.32
CA ILE A 112 -15.32 2.50 -9.42
C ILE A 112 -15.75 3.13 -10.76
N ASP A 113 -16.35 4.33 -10.70
CA ASP A 113 -16.38 5.24 -11.85
C ASP A 113 -15.05 6.01 -11.89
N ARG A 114 -14.16 5.62 -12.80
CA ARG A 114 -12.83 6.21 -12.90
C ARG A 114 -12.78 7.66 -13.43
N ASN A 115 -13.89 8.19 -13.92
CA ASN A 115 -13.97 9.58 -14.34
C ASN A 115 -14.35 10.50 -13.18
N THR A 116 -15.32 10.07 -12.36
CA THR A 116 -15.84 10.86 -11.24
C THR A 116 -15.21 10.49 -9.91
N GLY A 117 -14.82 9.23 -9.71
CA GLY A 117 -14.38 8.66 -8.45
C GLY A 117 -15.51 8.09 -7.59
N GLN A 118 -16.79 8.21 -8.05
CA GLN A 118 -17.93 7.66 -7.31
C GLN A 118 -17.93 6.14 -7.29
N LEU A 119 -18.46 5.58 -6.20
CA LEU A 119 -18.53 4.15 -5.95
C LEU A 119 -19.98 3.68 -6.04
N THR A 120 -20.21 2.64 -6.84
CA THR A 120 -21.48 1.91 -6.85
C THR A 120 -21.33 0.64 -6.03
N ALA A 121 -22.13 0.49 -4.97
CA ALA A 121 -22.13 -0.71 -4.15
C ALA A 121 -22.56 -1.93 -4.98
N LEU A 122 -21.84 -3.04 -4.86
CA LEU A 122 -22.15 -4.31 -5.51
C LEU A 122 -22.81 -5.29 -4.51
N ASN A 123 -22.04 -5.73 -3.53
CA ASN A 123 -22.53 -6.59 -2.46
C ASN A 123 -21.60 -6.57 -1.23
N GLN A 124 -22.00 -7.31 -0.19
CA GLN A 124 -21.19 -7.54 1.00
C GLN A 124 -21.12 -9.04 1.31
N GLN A 125 -19.99 -9.45 1.90
CA GLN A 125 -19.81 -10.81 2.43
C GLN A 125 -19.21 -10.74 3.84
N PRO A 126 -19.48 -11.73 4.72
CA PRO A 126 -18.87 -11.76 6.05
C PRO A 126 -17.34 -11.92 5.94
N SER A 127 -16.60 -11.28 6.84
CA SER A 127 -15.16 -11.53 7.04
C SER A 127 -14.89 -12.81 7.85
N VAL A 128 -15.94 -13.48 8.32
CA VAL A 128 -15.96 -14.71 9.13
C VAL A 128 -15.38 -14.55 10.55
N GLY A 129 -14.84 -13.38 10.88
CA GLY A 129 -14.35 -13.03 12.22
C GLY A 129 -14.71 -11.58 12.56
N PRO A 130 -14.89 -11.23 13.84
CA PRO A 130 -15.18 -9.86 14.25
C PRO A 130 -13.98 -8.93 14.10
N GLY A 131 -14.24 -7.66 13.85
CA GLY A 131 -13.25 -6.58 13.79
C GLY A 131 -12.15 -6.83 12.74
N PRO A 132 -12.48 -6.99 11.43
CA PRO A 132 -11.46 -7.03 10.39
C PRO A 132 -10.68 -5.71 10.39
N ALA A 133 -9.34 -5.78 10.31
CA ALA A 133 -8.45 -4.61 10.36
C ALA A 133 -7.67 -4.38 9.04
N HIS A 134 -7.60 -5.38 8.18
CA HIS A 134 -6.84 -5.30 6.92
C HIS A 134 -7.39 -6.24 5.87
N LEU A 135 -7.24 -5.85 4.60
CA LEU A 135 -7.49 -6.71 3.46
C LEU A 135 -6.48 -6.46 2.34
N VAL A 136 -6.31 -7.47 1.49
CA VAL A 136 -5.56 -7.36 0.23
C VAL A 136 -6.30 -8.11 -0.87
N VAL A 137 -6.24 -7.59 -2.09
CA VAL A 137 -6.68 -8.33 -3.30
C VAL A 137 -5.48 -9.07 -3.87
N ASP A 138 -5.66 -10.31 -4.26
CA ASP A 138 -4.62 -11.08 -4.90
C ASP A 138 -4.24 -10.51 -6.28
N LYS A 139 -3.04 -10.80 -6.75
CA LYS A 139 -2.51 -10.24 -8.00
C LYS A 139 -3.36 -10.60 -9.23
N ALA A 140 -4.06 -11.73 -9.20
CA ALA A 140 -4.95 -12.16 -10.26
C ALA A 140 -6.34 -11.49 -10.20
N GLY A 141 -6.65 -10.78 -9.12
CA GLY A 141 -7.94 -10.13 -8.89
C GLY A 141 -9.07 -11.11 -8.62
N ARG A 142 -8.77 -12.30 -8.10
CA ARG A 142 -9.77 -13.37 -7.90
C ARG A 142 -10.16 -13.58 -6.45
N ASN A 143 -9.39 -13.04 -5.52
CA ASN A 143 -9.64 -13.24 -4.09
C ASN A 143 -9.31 -11.97 -3.29
N VAL A 144 -10.11 -11.73 -2.26
CA VAL A 144 -9.79 -10.84 -1.15
C VAL A 144 -9.33 -11.70 0.02
N LEU A 145 -8.17 -11.41 0.59
CA LEU A 145 -7.71 -11.99 1.85
C LEU A 145 -7.93 -10.97 2.96
N VAL A 146 -8.43 -11.41 4.11
CA VAL A 146 -8.83 -10.55 5.24
C VAL A 146 -8.13 -11.00 6.50
N ALA A 147 -7.66 -10.03 7.31
CA ALA A 147 -7.20 -10.26 8.68
C ALA A 147 -8.21 -9.67 9.67
N ASN A 148 -8.72 -10.50 10.57
CA ASN A 148 -9.69 -10.15 11.59
C ASN A 148 -8.97 -9.94 12.93
N TYR A 149 -8.75 -8.67 13.30
CA TYR A 149 -8.06 -8.31 14.54
C TYR A 149 -8.86 -8.74 15.77
N GLY A 150 -10.16 -8.42 15.81
CA GLY A 150 -11.02 -8.75 16.93
C GLY A 150 -11.20 -10.25 17.13
N GLY A 151 -11.18 -11.03 16.04
CA GLY A 151 -11.32 -12.48 16.08
C GLY A 151 -10.00 -13.26 16.13
N GLY A 152 -8.88 -12.63 15.82
CA GLY A 152 -7.58 -13.31 15.71
C GLY A 152 -7.58 -14.40 14.63
N SER A 153 -8.05 -14.08 13.43
CA SER A 153 -8.22 -15.04 12.33
C SER A 153 -7.94 -14.42 10.97
N VAL A 154 -7.80 -15.26 9.95
CA VAL A 154 -7.73 -14.84 8.56
C VAL A 154 -8.76 -15.57 7.72
N ALA A 155 -9.23 -14.93 6.65
CA ALA A 155 -10.21 -15.49 5.72
C ALA A 155 -9.87 -15.16 4.27
N VAL A 156 -10.42 -15.97 3.35
CA VAL A 156 -10.38 -15.70 1.90
C VAL A 156 -11.79 -15.59 1.38
N VAL A 157 -12.06 -14.53 0.63
CA VAL A 157 -13.37 -14.23 0.03
C VAL A 157 -13.16 -14.10 -1.49
N PRO A 158 -13.63 -15.07 -2.30
CA PRO A 158 -13.43 -15.03 -3.75
C PRO A 158 -14.20 -13.87 -4.42
N ILE A 159 -13.65 -13.38 -5.53
CA ILE A 159 -14.22 -12.33 -6.35
C ILE A 159 -14.82 -12.94 -7.62
N GLY A 160 -16.02 -12.52 -7.98
CA GLY A 160 -16.67 -12.84 -9.25
C GLY A 160 -16.11 -11.99 -10.41
N PRO A 161 -16.37 -12.39 -11.67
CA PRO A 161 -15.89 -11.66 -12.85
C PRO A 161 -16.50 -10.25 -12.98
N ASP A 162 -17.62 -10.00 -12.34
CA ASP A 162 -18.33 -8.72 -12.26
C ASP A 162 -17.87 -7.84 -11.09
N GLY A 163 -16.91 -8.32 -10.27
CA GLY A 163 -16.37 -7.65 -9.08
C GLY A 163 -17.15 -7.94 -7.80
N THR A 164 -18.24 -8.72 -7.85
CA THR A 164 -18.99 -9.12 -6.65
C THR A 164 -18.19 -10.12 -5.80
N LEU A 165 -18.40 -10.10 -4.49
CA LEU A 165 -17.82 -11.07 -3.57
C LEU A 165 -18.69 -12.33 -3.52
N LYS A 166 -18.06 -13.50 -3.51
CA LYS A 166 -18.68 -14.80 -3.28
C LYS A 166 -18.59 -15.15 -1.79
N PRO A 167 -19.34 -16.15 -1.30
CA PRO A 167 -19.16 -16.66 0.05
C PRO A 167 -17.70 -17.00 0.34
N PRO A 168 -17.20 -16.76 1.57
CA PRO A 168 -15.84 -17.10 1.97
C PRO A 168 -15.46 -18.55 1.66
N SER A 169 -14.28 -18.77 1.08
CA SER A 169 -13.77 -20.09 0.69
C SER A 169 -12.81 -20.69 1.70
N ALA A 170 -12.18 -19.85 2.54
CA ALA A 170 -11.27 -20.30 3.59
C ALA A 170 -11.39 -19.42 4.84
N PHE A 171 -11.18 -20.06 6.00
CA PHE A 171 -11.07 -19.42 7.30
C PHE A 171 -10.06 -20.18 8.16
N ILE A 172 -9.14 -19.44 8.80
CA ILE A 172 -8.17 -20.02 9.72
C ILE A 172 -8.20 -19.22 11.03
N GLN A 173 -8.59 -19.87 12.12
CA GLN A 173 -8.49 -19.33 13.46
C GLN A 173 -7.05 -19.48 13.96
N HIS A 174 -6.41 -18.39 14.40
CA HIS A 174 -5.14 -18.44 15.09
C HIS A 174 -5.34 -18.86 16.55
N SER A 175 -4.28 -19.38 17.18
CA SER A 175 -4.32 -19.82 18.58
C SER A 175 -3.01 -19.51 19.28
N GLY A 176 -3.09 -19.28 20.59
CA GLY A 176 -1.96 -18.95 21.45
C GLY A 176 -2.09 -17.56 22.08
N SER A 177 -1.01 -17.08 22.67
CA SER A 177 -0.90 -15.79 23.36
C SER A 177 0.55 -15.35 23.39
N SER A 178 0.83 -14.16 23.94
CA SER A 178 2.18 -13.69 24.22
C SER A 178 2.25 -13.00 25.59
N VAL A 179 3.26 -12.17 25.83
CA VAL A 179 3.67 -11.75 27.17
C VAL A 179 2.82 -10.63 27.77
N ASP A 180 2.15 -9.80 26.95
CA ASP A 180 1.31 -8.71 27.45
C ASP A 180 -0.07 -9.24 27.83
N LEU A 181 -0.36 -9.26 29.15
CA LEU A 181 -1.60 -9.79 29.69
C LEU A 181 -2.85 -8.95 29.38
N GLN A 182 -2.72 -7.77 28.79
CA GLN A 182 -3.85 -6.92 28.37
C GLN A 182 -4.09 -7.02 26.87
N ARG A 183 -3.03 -6.97 26.07
CA ARG A 183 -3.10 -6.88 24.61
C ARG A 183 -2.84 -8.20 23.88
N GLN A 184 -2.28 -9.22 24.58
CA GLN A 184 -1.82 -10.46 23.97
C GLN A 184 -2.35 -11.74 24.69
N LYS A 185 -3.53 -11.65 25.31
CA LYS A 185 -4.22 -12.83 25.89
C LYS A 185 -4.68 -13.85 24.86
N GLY A 186 -4.79 -13.43 23.62
CA GLY A 186 -5.20 -14.22 22.48
C GLY A 186 -4.67 -13.63 21.18
N PRO A 187 -4.92 -14.27 20.04
CA PRO A 187 -4.47 -13.79 18.73
C PRO A 187 -5.24 -12.54 18.29
N HIS A 188 -4.53 -11.67 17.57
CA HIS A 188 -5.02 -10.42 16.98
C HIS A 188 -4.39 -10.24 15.60
N ALA A 189 -4.90 -10.95 14.57
CA ALA A 189 -4.40 -10.83 13.20
C ALA A 189 -4.66 -9.41 12.67
N HIS A 190 -3.60 -8.60 12.52
CA HIS A 190 -3.76 -7.19 12.18
C HIS A 190 -3.56 -6.89 10.69
N SER A 191 -2.78 -7.68 9.99
CA SER A 191 -2.65 -7.57 8.53
C SER A 191 -2.41 -8.92 7.87
N ILE A 192 -2.77 -9.01 6.58
CA ILE A 192 -2.43 -10.13 5.71
C ILE A 192 -1.96 -9.58 4.37
N ASN A 193 -0.83 -10.09 3.85
CA ASN A 193 -0.20 -9.60 2.65
C ASN A 193 0.25 -10.75 1.78
N LEU A 194 0.22 -10.59 0.45
CA LEU A 194 0.65 -11.62 -0.50
C LEU A 194 2.02 -11.29 -1.07
N ASP A 195 2.81 -12.31 -1.31
CA ASP A 195 4.08 -12.17 -2.01
C ASP A 195 3.86 -11.79 -3.49
N PRO A 196 4.87 -11.18 -4.16
CA PRO A 196 4.75 -10.76 -5.56
C PRO A 196 4.41 -11.89 -6.53
N ALA A 197 4.73 -13.15 -6.18
CA ALA A 197 4.40 -14.33 -6.99
C ALA A 197 3.01 -14.91 -6.69
N ASN A 198 2.27 -14.35 -5.73
CA ASN A 198 0.93 -14.80 -5.33
C ASN A 198 0.90 -16.23 -4.78
N ARG A 199 2.01 -16.69 -4.19
CA ARG A 199 2.18 -18.07 -3.68
C ARG A 199 2.11 -18.15 -2.15
N PHE A 200 2.53 -17.08 -1.46
CA PHE A 200 2.60 -17.03 0.00
C PHE A 200 1.83 -15.84 0.55
N ALA A 201 1.08 -16.08 1.62
CA ALA A 201 0.44 -15.04 2.41
C ALA A 201 1.12 -14.92 3.78
N TYR A 202 1.32 -13.69 4.24
CA TYR A 202 1.96 -13.33 5.51
C TYR A 202 0.96 -12.58 6.37
N ALA A 203 0.61 -13.14 7.52
CA ALA A 203 -0.31 -12.54 8.48
C ALA A 203 0.44 -12.11 9.73
N ALA A 204 0.55 -10.79 9.96
CA ALA A 204 1.11 -10.27 11.20
C ALA A 204 0.04 -10.36 12.30
N ASP A 205 0.34 -11.11 13.36
CA ASP A 205 -0.55 -11.28 14.50
C ASP A 205 0.05 -10.63 15.75
N LEU A 206 -0.54 -9.50 16.13
CA LEU A 206 -0.10 -8.69 17.27
C LEU A 206 -0.15 -9.48 18.58
N GLY A 207 -1.19 -10.31 18.76
CA GLY A 207 -1.41 -11.05 19.99
C GLY A 207 -0.45 -12.22 20.18
N LEU A 208 0.20 -12.67 19.11
CA LEU A 208 1.10 -13.83 19.14
C LEU A 208 2.57 -13.46 19.03
N ASP A 209 2.92 -12.20 18.74
CA ASP A 209 4.27 -11.77 18.34
C ASP A 209 4.83 -12.58 17.16
N LYS A 210 3.96 -12.90 16.19
CA LYS A 210 4.30 -13.73 15.04
C LYS A 210 3.87 -13.10 13.72
N VAL A 211 4.63 -13.41 12.68
CA VAL A 211 4.18 -13.29 11.29
C VAL A 211 3.91 -14.72 10.80
N LEU A 212 2.64 -15.11 10.75
CA LEU A 212 2.24 -16.43 10.26
C LEU A 212 2.41 -16.48 8.74
N VAL A 213 2.82 -17.63 8.23
CA VAL A 213 3.09 -17.83 6.81
C VAL A 213 2.18 -18.95 6.29
N TYR A 214 1.52 -18.67 5.16
CA TYR A 214 0.63 -19.61 4.48
C TYR A 214 1.05 -19.79 3.03
N ARG A 215 0.89 -21.01 2.50
CA ARG A 215 0.80 -21.23 1.06
C ARG A 215 -0.60 -20.85 0.61
N PHE A 216 -0.66 -20.05 -0.42
CA PHE A 216 -1.91 -19.56 -0.99
C PHE A 216 -2.14 -20.20 -2.37
N ASP A 217 -3.30 -20.82 -2.55
CA ASP A 217 -3.79 -21.31 -3.83
C ASP A 217 -4.87 -20.35 -4.33
N ALA A 218 -4.51 -19.51 -5.28
CA ALA A 218 -5.41 -18.47 -5.82
C ALA A 218 -6.57 -19.04 -6.64
N ASP A 219 -6.44 -20.24 -7.21
CA ASP A 219 -7.49 -20.90 -8.00
C ASP A 219 -8.57 -21.48 -7.09
N LYS A 220 -8.18 -22.02 -5.95
CA LYS A 220 -9.09 -22.57 -4.95
C LYS A 220 -9.55 -21.57 -3.91
N GLY A 221 -8.88 -20.42 -3.80
CA GLY A 221 -9.09 -19.47 -2.72
C GLY A 221 -8.79 -20.10 -1.36
N SER A 222 -7.69 -20.83 -1.21
CA SER A 222 -7.36 -21.57 0.01
C SER A 222 -6.00 -21.17 0.59
N LEU A 223 -5.89 -21.30 1.91
CA LEU A 223 -4.68 -21.09 2.69
C LEU A 223 -4.31 -22.37 3.43
N VAL A 224 -3.04 -22.76 3.39
CA VAL A 224 -2.48 -23.88 4.15
C VAL A 224 -1.23 -23.39 4.86
N ALA A 225 -1.07 -23.73 6.14
CA ALA A 225 0.13 -23.37 6.90
C ALA A 225 1.41 -23.77 6.14
N ASN A 226 2.36 -22.85 6.08
CA ASN A 226 3.66 -23.10 5.46
C ASN A 226 4.56 -23.94 6.38
N ASP A 227 5.71 -24.33 5.90
CA ASP A 227 6.80 -24.92 6.68
C ASP A 227 8.12 -24.14 6.44
N PRO A 228 8.63 -23.41 7.44
CA PRO A 228 8.06 -23.15 8.79
C PRO A 228 6.76 -22.32 8.73
N PRO A 229 5.85 -22.48 9.72
CA PRO A 229 4.51 -21.87 9.69
C PRO A 229 4.49 -20.40 10.14
N PHE A 230 5.56 -19.88 10.71
CA PHE A 230 5.69 -18.49 11.14
C PHE A 230 7.14 -18.05 11.32
N ALA A 231 7.33 -16.74 11.38
CA ALA A 231 8.51 -16.10 11.96
C ALA A 231 8.12 -15.39 13.26
N GLN A 232 8.99 -15.45 14.28
CA GLN A 232 8.82 -14.82 15.57
C GLN A 232 9.45 -13.42 15.56
N VAL A 233 8.79 -12.43 16.18
CA VAL A 233 9.40 -11.15 16.55
C VAL A 233 9.68 -11.11 18.05
N ALA A 234 10.32 -10.06 18.55
CA ALA A 234 10.58 -9.92 19.97
C ALA A 234 9.29 -10.00 20.80
N ALA A 235 9.36 -10.64 21.97
CA ALA A 235 8.21 -10.76 22.87
C ALA A 235 7.69 -9.38 23.30
N GLY A 236 6.38 -9.16 23.23
CA GLY A 236 5.74 -7.88 23.49
C GLY A 236 5.87 -6.85 22.37
N ALA A 237 6.39 -7.22 21.21
CA ALA A 237 6.56 -6.29 20.09
C ALA A 237 5.23 -5.93 19.42
N GLY A 238 4.33 -6.87 19.26
CA GLY A 238 3.02 -6.67 18.63
C GLY A 238 3.10 -6.35 17.14
N PRO A 239 3.46 -7.31 16.26
CA PRO A 239 3.55 -7.07 14.81
C PRO A 239 2.19 -6.69 14.24
N ARG A 240 2.18 -5.64 13.40
CA ARG A 240 0.95 -5.01 12.96
C ARG A 240 0.77 -5.01 11.44
N HIS A 241 1.45 -4.16 10.72
CA HIS A 241 1.45 -4.11 9.27
C HIS A 241 2.75 -4.66 8.70
N PHE A 242 2.67 -5.24 7.50
CA PHE A 242 3.76 -5.95 6.85
C PHE A 242 3.95 -5.44 5.43
N ALA A 243 5.17 -5.10 5.06
CA ALA A 243 5.51 -4.61 3.73
C ALA A 243 6.53 -5.55 3.07
N ILE A 244 6.31 -5.89 1.80
CA ILE A 244 7.18 -6.78 1.03
C ILE A 244 7.99 -5.95 0.04
N HIS A 245 9.30 -6.16 0.05
CA HIS A 245 10.23 -5.55 -0.90
C HIS A 245 10.43 -6.48 -2.11
N PRO A 246 10.53 -5.93 -3.33
CA PRO A 246 10.69 -6.76 -4.54
C PRO A 246 11.91 -7.69 -4.52
N ASN A 247 13.01 -7.25 -3.90
CA ASN A 247 14.30 -7.98 -3.89
C ASN A 247 14.40 -9.05 -2.78
N GLY A 248 13.28 -9.62 -2.31
CA GLY A 248 13.31 -10.72 -1.36
C GLY A 248 13.54 -10.28 0.09
N PHE A 249 13.20 -9.06 0.45
CA PHE A 249 13.13 -8.59 1.84
C PHE A 249 11.68 -8.33 2.26
N ALA A 250 11.44 -8.28 3.56
CA ALA A 250 10.16 -7.91 4.13
C ALA A 250 10.36 -7.18 5.46
N TYR A 251 9.38 -6.35 5.81
CA TYR A 251 9.41 -5.50 6.98
C TYR A 251 8.08 -5.58 7.71
N VAL A 252 8.12 -5.82 9.02
CA VAL A 252 6.95 -5.73 9.88
C VAL A 252 7.13 -4.56 10.85
N ILE A 253 6.12 -3.70 10.94
CA ILE A 253 6.11 -2.65 11.96
C ILE A 253 5.41 -3.18 13.20
N ASN A 254 6.06 -3.02 14.36
CA ASN A 254 5.62 -3.53 15.64
C ASN A 254 4.94 -2.43 16.45
N GLU A 255 3.67 -2.63 16.78
CA GLU A 255 2.82 -1.59 17.38
C GLU A 255 3.26 -1.20 18.77
N MET A 256 3.63 -2.20 19.61
CA MET A 256 3.70 -2.02 21.06
C MET A 256 5.07 -1.50 21.53
N ASN A 257 6.14 -1.89 20.84
CA ASN A 257 7.50 -1.51 21.21
C ASN A 257 8.15 -0.48 20.26
N MET A 258 7.38 0.10 19.34
CA MET A 258 7.83 1.15 18.43
C MET A 258 9.05 0.76 17.58
N THR A 259 9.01 -0.44 16.97
CA THR A 259 10.12 -0.94 16.14
C THR A 259 9.67 -1.40 14.75
N VAL A 260 10.62 -1.57 13.86
CA VAL A 260 10.48 -2.34 12.61
C VAL A 260 11.44 -3.52 12.68
N THR A 261 10.92 -4.72 12.39
CA THR A 261 11.74 -5.92 12.18
C THR A 261 11.88 -6.17 10.69
N ALA A 262 13.11 -6.23 10.20
CA ALA A 262 13.48 -6.55 8.83
C ALA A 262 13.77 -8.05 8.69
N PHE A 263 13.28 -8.64 7.61
CA PHE A 263 13.49 -10.06 7.29
C PHE A 263 14.10 -10.23 5.91
N ARG A 264 14.90 -11.28 5.75
CA ARG A 264 15.13 -11.92 4.46
C ARG A 264 14.00 -12.92 4.21
N ARG A 265 13.35 -12.80 3.08
CA ARG A 265 12.31 -13.73 2.63
C ARG A 265 12.91 -14.74 1.64
N ASP A 266 12.81 -16.02 1.94
CA ASP A 266 13.06 -17.07 0.96
C ASP A 266 11.92 -17.07 -0.06
N VAL A 267 12.21 -16.69 -1.30
CA VAL A 267 11.19 -16.52 -2.35
C VAL A 267 10.60 -17.84 -2.81
N GLU A 268 11.31 -18.96 -2.64
CA GLU A 268 10.84 -20.30 -3.04
C GLU A 268 10.10 -21.02 -1.91
N ARG A 269 10.52 -20.82 -0.67
CA ARG A 269 9.96 -21.51 0.50
C ARG A 269 8.98 -20.66 1.30
N GLY A 270 8.94 -19.33 1.06
CA GLY A 270 8.09 -18.39 1.78
C GLY A 270 8.56 -18.08 3.21
N SER A 271 9.62 -18.73 3.71
CA SER A 271 10.11 -18.51 5.06
C SER A 271 10.76 -17.14 5.25
N LEU A 272 10.75 -16.65 6.50
CA LEU A 272 11.32 -15.37 6.90
C LEU A 272 12.48 -15.61 7.89
N THR A 273 13.62 -14.96 7.66
CA THR A 273 14.77 -14.95 8.57
C THR A 273 15.03 -13.52 9.02
N GLU A 274 15.03 -13.26 10.33
CA GLU A 274 15.29 -11.93 10.87
C GLU A 274 16.70 -11.44 10.51
N LEU A 275 16.78 -10.17 10.11
CA LEU A 275 18.02 -9.45 9.79
C LEU A 275 18.34 -8.38 10.80
N GLN A 276 17.33 -7.69 11.30
CA GLN A 276 17.48 -6.50 12.15
C GLN A 276 16.15 -6.14 12.79
N THR A 277 16.19 -5.62 14.01
CA THR A 277 15.10 -4.85 14.61
C THR A 277 15.63 -3.46 14.95
N ILE A 278 14.91 -2.39 14.55
CA ILE A 278 15.29 -0.98 14.68
C ILE A 278 14.13 -0.13 15.20
N SER A 279 14.42 0.84 16.06
CA SER A 279 13.42 1.79 16.59
C SER A 279 12.83 2.68 15.47
N THR A 280 11.53 2.98 15.58
CA THR A 280 10.84 3.97 14.74
C THR A 280 10.92 5.40 15.29
N LEU A 281 11.52 5.56 16.47
CA LEU A 281 11.74 6.85 17.11
C LEU A 281 13.12 7.40 16.76
N PRO A 282 13.33 8.71 16.91
CA PRO A 282 14.66 9.31 16.79
C PRO A 282 15.72 8.62 17.66
N PRO A 283 16.98 8.56 17.23
CA PRO A 283 18.05 7.98 18.02
C PRO A 283 18.10 8.57 19.42
N GLY A 284 18.13 7.70 20.45
CA GLY A 284 18.15 8.08 21.87
C GLY A 284 16.79 8.39 22.49
N GLN A 285 15.71 8.45 21.71
CA GLN A 285 14.36 8.66 22.25
C GLN A 285 13.74 7.32 22.67
N GLY A 286 13.28 7.26 23.92
CA GLY A 286 12.53 6.11 24.47
C GLY A 286 11.05 6.15 24.10
N VAL A 287 10.38 5.00 24.28
CA VAL A 287 8.92 4.89 24.10
C VAL A 287 8.21 5.61 25.26
N SER A 288 7.29 6.51 24.93
CA SER A 288 6.45 7.19 25.92
C SER A 288 5.04 6.57 25.97
N PRO A 289 4.32 6.69 27.10
CA PRO A 289 2.94 6.25 27.19
C PRO A 289 2.07 6.88 26.08
N GLY A 290 1.23 6.08 25.44
CA GLY A 290 0.39 6.50 24.31
C GLY A 290 1.08 6.45 22.94
N PHE A 291 2.38 6.22 22.86
CA PHE A 291 3.05 5.97 21.60
C PHE A 291 2.72 4.56 21.07
N SER A 292 2.50 4.47 19.78
CA SER A 292 2.33 3.20 19.08
C SER A 292 2.54 3.38 17.58
N THR A 293 3.05 2.37 16.89
CA THR A 293 3.15 2.44 15.44
C THR A 293 1.82 2.08 14.76
N ALA A 294 1.71 2.32 13.45
CA ALA A 294 0.53 1.91 12.72
C ALA A 294 0.84 1.28 11.34
N ASP A 295 1.16 2.05 10.33
CA ASP A 295 1.32 1.58 8.96
C ASP A 295 2.80 1.54 8.54
N VAL A 296 3.14 0.68 7.58
CA VAL A 296 4.48 0.57 6.99
C VAL A 296 4.39 0.30 5.51
N GLN A 297 5.13 1.07 4.71
CA GLN A 297 5.16 0.92 3.26
C GLN A 297 6.57 1.07 2.71
N VAL A 298 6.93 0.21 1.75
CA VAL A 298 8.13 0.37 0.92
C VAL A 298 7.83 1.38 -0.17
N HIS A 299 8.73 2.34 -0.38
CA HIS A 299 8.65 3.27 -1.50
C HIS A 299 8.67 2.52 -2.85
N PRO A 300 7.95 2.98 -3.89
CA PRO A 300 7.95 2.32 -5.21
C PRO A 300 9.34 2.06 -5.80
N SER A 301 10.35 2.89 -5.48
CA SER A 301 11.74 2.64 -5.91
C SER A 301 12.44 1.51 -5.16
N GLY A 302 11.87 0.97 -4.10
CA GLY A 302 12.53 0.01 -3.20
C GLY A 302 13.63 0.60 -2.30
N ARG A 303 13.95 1.89 -2.40
CA ARG A 303 15.11 2.48 -1.69
C ARG A 303 14.82 2.94 -0.28
N PHE A 304 13.55 3.13 0.07
CA PHE A 304 13.13 3.68 1.35
C PHE A 304 11.95 2.91 1.93
N LEU A 305 11.89 2.89 3.26
CA LEU A 305 10.77 2.39 4.04
C LEU A 305 10.21 3.55 4.88
N TYR A 306 8.89 3.66 4.90
CA TYR A 306 8.16 4.64 5.71
C TYR A 306 7.31 3.92 6.74
N GLY A 307 7.24 4.47 7.95
CA GLY A 307 6.39 3.96 9.03
C GLY A 307 5.69 5.09 9.76
N SER A 308 4.44 4.88 10.18
CA SER A 308 3.70 5.90 10.94
C SER A 308 3.71 5.63 12.43
N ASN A 309 3.92 6.69 13.23
CA ASN A 309 3.97 6.70 14.69
C ASN A 309 2.82 7.51 15.25
N ARG A 310 1.87 6.87 15.92
CA ARG A 310 0.75 7.51 16.61
C ARG A 310 1.21 7.99 18.01
N GLY A 311 0.72 9.14 18.44
CA GLY A 311 1.11 9.78 19.69
C GLY A 311 2.43 10.56 19.59
N HIS A 312 3.43 10.03 18.86
CA HIS A 312 4.58 10.81 18.38
C HIS A 312 4.23 11.64 17.13
N ASP A 313 3.14 11.28 16.45
CA ASP A 313 2.52 11.97 15.33
C ASP A 313 3.47 12.29 14.17
N SER A 314 4.26 11.29 13.79
CA SER A 314 5.28 11.39 12.75
C SER A 314 5.26 10.22 11.76
N ILE A 315 5.91 10.44 10.61
CA ILE A 315 6.38 9.38 9.71
C ILE A 315 7.87 9.20 9.95
N VAL A 316 8.29 7.98 10.29
CA VAL A 316 9.70 7.59 10.28
C VAL A 316 10.11 7.19 8.88
N VAL A 317 11.31 7.59 8.48
CA VAL A 317 11.92 7.26 7.20
C VAL A 317 13.20 6.47 7.44
N PHE A 318 13.32 5.35 6.74
CA PHE A 318 14.54 4.54 6.69
C PHE A 318 15.04 4.42 5.25
N ALA A 319 16.35 4.44 5.07
CA ALA A 319 17.00 3.97 3.85
C ALA A 319 17.14 2.44 3.91
N ILE A 320 16.86 1.77 2.79
CA ILE A 320 17.00 0.31 2.65
C ILE A 320 18.32 0.01 1.92
N ASP A 321 19.19 -0.72 2.54
CA ASP A 321 20.37 -1.30 1.85
C ASP A 321 19.91 -2.38 0.89
N GLN A 322 20.17 -2.19 -0.41
CA GLN A 322 19.62 -3.04 -1.47
C GLN A 322 20.22 -4.46 -1.50
N ASN A 323 21.36 -4.68 -0.86
CA ASN A 323 22.05 -5.97 -0.83
C ASN A 323 21.69 -6.79 0.42
N SER A 324 21.62 -6.12 1.57
CA SER A 324 21.39 -6.77 2.86
C SER A 324 19.94 -6.66 3.36
N GLY A 325 19.14 -5.71 2.86
CA GLY A 325 17.79 -5.41 3.34
C GLY A 325 17.78 -4.68 4.69
N ARG A 326 18.93 -4.32 5.24
CA ARG A 326 19.02 -3.60 6.51
C ARG A 326 18.58 -2.16 6.37
N LEU A 327 18.05 -1.63 7.45
CA LEU A 327 17.49 -0.29 7.56
C LEU A 327 18.47 0.65 8.24
N THR A 328 18.60 1.86 7.67
CA THR A 328 19.32 2.98 8.30
C THR A 328 18.35 4.12 8.52
N TYR A 329 18.30 4.65 9.73
CA TYR A 329 17.45 5.78 10.10
C TYR A 329 17.80 7.04 9.29
N VAL A 330 16.79 7.72 8.75
CA VAL A 330 16.94 8.98 8.01
C VAL A 330 16.35 10.15 8.79
N GLU A 331 15.06 10.07 9.15
CA GLU A 331 14.37 11.11 9.93
C GLU A 331 13.03 10.63 10.51
N ASN A 332 12.50 11.41 11.45
CA ASN A 332 11.08 11.44 11.78
C ASN A 332 10.49 12.78 11.32
N ARG A 333 9.48 12.75 10.44
CA ARG A 333 8.80 13.94 9.96
C ARG A 333 7.44 14.07 10.64
N PRO A 334 7.15 15.15 11.41
CA PRO A 334 5.81 15.42 11.94
C PRO A 334 4.76 15.47 10.82
N THR A 335 3.60 14.86 11.05
CA THR A 335 2.50 14.78 10.07
C THR A 335 1.62 16.02 10.03
N GLN A 336 1.90 17.00 10.88
CA GLN A 336 1.09 18.23 11.06
C GLN A 336 -0.37 17.94 11.43
N GLY A 337 -0.61 16.82 12.09
CA GLY A 337 -1.90 16.36 12.60
C GLY A 337 -1.68 15.33 13.70
N SER A 338 -2.74 14.70 14.17
CA SER A 338 -2.69 13.77 15.30
C SER A 338 -3.16 12.37 14.90
N THR A 339 -2.43 11.36 15.39
CA THR A 339 -2.71 9.94 15.19
C THR A 339 -2.68 9.54 13.70
N PRO A 340 -1.51 9.61 13.03
CA PRO A 340 -1.34 9.11 11.66
C PRO A 340 -1.48 7.59 11.62
N ARG A 341 -2.73 7.09 11.54
CA ARG A 341 -3.04 5.66 11.58
C ARG A 341 -2.75 4.95 10.25
N GLY A 342 -2.86 5.67 9.14
CA GLY A 342 -2.51 5.18 7.81
C GLY A 342 -1.91 6.28 6.97
N PHE A 343 -1.23 5.90 5.92
CA PHE A 343 -0.74 6.81 4.90
C PHE A 343 -0.76 6.12 3.52
N GLY A 344 -0.56 6.86 2.47
CA GLY A 344 -0.37 6.31 1.14
C GLY A 344 0.76 7.01 0.42
N ILE A 345 1.58 6.26 -0.31
CA ILE A 345 2.59 6.80 -1.23
C ILE A 345 1.99 6.73 -2.63
N ASP A 346 1.99 7.83 -3.37
CA ASP A 346 1.49 7.86 -4.74
C ASP A 346 2.34 6.96 -5.66
N PRO A 347 1.78 6.38 -6.74
CA PRO A 347 2.51 5.45 -7.60
C PRO A 347 3.79 6.02 -8.23
N SER A 348 3.88 7.34 -8.38
CA SER A 348 5.12 8.00 -8.88
C SER A 348 6.23 8.07 -7.82
N GLY A 349 5.90 7.80 -6.55
CA GLY A 349 6.81 7.95 -5.41
C GLY A 349 7.18 9.40 -5.12
N SER A 350 6.35 10.36 -5.50
CA SER A 350 6.65 11.79 -5.32
C SER A 350 6.00 12.37 -4.06
N TYR A 351 4.91 11.77 -3.59
CA TYR A 351 4.11 12.27 -2.48
C TYR A 351 3.71 11.17 -1.52
N LEU A 352 3.67 11.52 -0.23
CA LEU A 352 3.09 10.73 0.84
C LEU A 352 1.91 11.52 1.43
N LEU A 353 0.75 10.88 1.52
CA LEU A 353 -0.46 11.44 2.12
C LEU A 353 -0.67 10.80 3.50
N ALA A 354 -0.51 11.57 4.57
CA ALA A 354 -0.67 11.11 5.94
C ALA A 354 -2.13 11.31 6.42
N ALA A 355 -2.81 10.23 6.77
CA ALA A 355 -4.17 10.23 7.29
C ALA A 355 -4.14 10.32 8.82
N ASN A 356 -4.42 11.50 9.34
CA ASN A 356 -4.37 11.85 10.76
C ASN A 356 -5.74 11.66 11.39
N GLN A 357 -5.97 10.49 11.98
CA GLN A 357 -7.27 10.03 12.45
C GLN A 357 -7.94 11.00 13.43
N ARG A 358 -7.20 11.50 14.45
CA ARG A 358 -7.78 12.32 15.53
C ARG A 358 -7.90 13.79 15.19
N SER A 359 -7.15 14.29 14.22
CA SER A 359 -7.27 15.66 13.72
C SER A 359 -8.11 15.77 12.46
N ASP A 360 -8.79 14.69 12.02
CA ASP A 360 -9.72 14.69 10.87
C ASP A 360 -9.08 15.29 9.61
N SER A 361 -7.80 15.00 9.36
CA SER A 361 -7.05 15.63 8.28
C SER A 361 -6.21 14.65 7.47
N VAL A 362 -6.01 14.96 6.19
CA VAL A 362 -5.03 14.31 5.34
C VAL A 362 -4.04 15.37 4.86
N VAL A 363 -2.77 15.18 5.18
CA VAL A 363 -1.67 16.13 4.88
C VAL A 363 -0.81 15.57 3.76
N VAL A 364 -0.46 16.42 2.78
CA VAL A 364 0.40 16.06 1.66
C VAL A 364 1.85 16.41 1.96
N LEU A 365 2.72 15.41 1.93
CA LEU A 365 4.17 15.54 2.09
C LEU A 365 4.85 15.19 0.77
N ARG A 366 5.80 16.01 0.32
CA ARG A 366 6.65 15.71 -0.84
C ARG A 366 7.79 14.79 -0.42
N ILE A 367 8.06 13.77 -1.21
CA ILE A 367 9.19 12.86 -1.05
C ILE A 367 10.37 13.34 -1.89
N ASP A 368 11.53 13.51 -1.28
CA ASP A 368 12.79 13.66 -2.00
C ASP A 368 13.26 12.28 -2.48
N LYS A 369 13.24 12.06 -3.79
CA LYS A 369 13.54 10.75 -4.38
C LYS A 369 15.00 10.29 -4.20
N GLN A 370 15.91 11.17 -3.82
CA GLN A 370 17.32 10.82 -3.59
C GLN A 370 17.59 10.42 -2.14
N THR A 371 17.00 11.16 -1.20
CA THR A 371 17.24 11.02 0.23
C THR A 371 16.12 10.33 1.00
N GLY A 372 14.92 10.21 0.40
CA GLY A 372 13.71 9.71 1.05
C GLY A 372 13.05 10.72 2.00
N ARG A 373 13.66 11.88 2.23
CA ARG A 373 13.17 12.89 3.19
C ARG A 373 11.83 13.48 2.78
N LEU A 374 11.03 13.80 3.79
CA LEU A 374 9.70 14.36 3.63
C LEU A 374 9.71 15.88 3.85
N THR A 375 8.97 16.62 3.01
CA THR A 375 8.78 18.06 3.14
C THR A 375 7.29 18.37 3.05
N PRO A 376 6.68 19.09 4.02
CA PRO A 376 5.31 19.54 3.91
C PRO A 376 5.09 20.40 2.66
N THR A 377 3.98 20.17 1.97
CA THR A 377 3.60 20.96 0.79
C THR A 377 2.73 22.18 1.13
N GLY A 378 2.19 22.23 2.35
CA GLY A 378 1.19 23.19 2.77
C GLY A 378 -0.25 22.79 2.39
N HIS A 379 -0.44 21.68 1.67
CA HIS A 379 -1.77 21.19 1.29
C HIS A 379 -2.31 20.21 2.31
N THR A 380 -3.51 20.48 2.80
CA THR A 380 -4.26 19.65 3.75
C THR A 380 -5.73 19.65 3.36
N ILE A 381 -6.41 18.52 3.53
CA ILE A 381 -7.86 18.40 3.39
C ILE A 381 -8.46 17.86 4.68
N GLU A 382 -9.73 18.22 4.95
CA GLU A 382 -10.49 17.74 6.10
C GLU A 382 -11.41 16.59 5.69
N VAL A 383 -11.38 15.51 6.46
CA VAL A 383 -12.28 14.36 6.34
C VAL A 383 -12.35 13.66 7.69
N GLY A 384 -13.54 13.23 8.13
CA GLY A 384 -13.74 12.64 9.45
C GLY A 384 -12.99 11.30 9.61
N ALA A 385 -12.15 11.20 10.64
CA ALA A 385 -11.43 10.02 11.08
C ALA A 385 -10.76 9.21 9.94
N PRO A 386 -9.90 9.80 9.09
CA PRO A 386 -9.26 9.09 7.99
C PRO A 386 -8.19 8.14 8.51
N VAL A 387 -8.14 6.91 7.96
CA VAL A 387 -7.23 5.85 8.45
C VAL A 387 -6.60 5.01 7.33
N CYS A 388 -7.03 5.20 6.08
CA CYS A 388 -6.48 4.49 4.93
C CYS A 388 -6.47 5.40 3.70
N VAL A 389 -5.41 5.31 2.88
CA VAL A 389 -5.26 6.07 1.63
C VAL A 389 -4.94 5.11 0.50
N LYS A 390 -5.72 5.14 -0.59
CA LYS A 390 -5.46 4.35 -1.81
C LYS A 390 -5.58 5.23 -3.05
N PHE A 391 -4.74 4.94 -4.05
CA PHE A 391 -4.68 5.67 -5.31
C PHE A 391 -5.25 4.85 -6.46
N VAL A 392 -5.98 5.50 -7.36
CA VAL A 392 -6.48 4.93 -8.62
C VAL A 392 -6.21 5.95 -9.72
N GLU A 393 -5.69 5.50 -10.85
CA GLU A 393 -5.50 6.36 -12.02
C GLU A 393 -6.86 6.83 -12.55
N ARG A 394 -7.01 8.14 -12.70
CA ARG A 394 -8.19 8.70 -13.33
C ARG A 394 -8.17 8.44 -14.83
N ARG A 395 -9.31 8.06 -15.42
CA ARG A 395 -9.45 8.07 -16.88
C ARG A 395 -9.87 9.48 -17.31
N ASN A 396 -9.03 10.16 -18.07
CA ASN A 396 -9.43 11.37 -18.77
C ASN A 396 -10.33 10.96 -19.96
N ARG A 397 -11.45 11.68 -20.12
CA ARG A 397 -12.33 11.53 -21.30
C ARG A 397 -11.62 12.01 -22.56
#